data_2b64c7a62bb8f56e399242d933c11e4c
#
_entry.id   2b64c7a62bb8f56e399242d933c11e4c
#
_cell.length_a   1.000
_cell.length_b   1.000
_cell.length_c   1.000
_cell.angle_alpha   90.00
_cell.angle_beta   90.00
_cell.angle_gamma   90.00
#
_symmetry.space_group_name_H-M   'P 1'
#
loop_
_entity.id
_entity.type
_entity.pdbx_description
1 polymer ?
#
loop_
_entity_poly.entity_id
_entity_poly.type
_entity_poly.pdbx_seq_one_letter_code
_entity_poly.pdbx_strand_id
1 'polypeptide(L)'
;MHVSVQLLLLLLGLLAAARGDSPAPRFNVSLDVTPSQRWEPVLRKYDAAQLRNYTQQIVSSVVPKWVTNVINWLAPILKYLLPEPYRGEIEGICKFLGVNLGEGLLINLAYEASGYCTSIVAEDSAGKIYHGRNMDYAFTDILTAITVDVQFVSSGQIVYTGTTFLGFVGLWTGQKPNKFSITANERAKGMGWNIAIASFLKRNRSPSWVIRDTLREAVDFQAALQKLSYSPITANVYFILGGVKLNEGVIITREPERPIDVWPLKSTKGQWYRVATNYDHWRPPPPWDDRRTPAICVPNATTQKNINLNTIFKVLSIHPVLNNYSRD
;
A
#
# COMPACT_ATOMS: atom_id res chain seq x y z
N MET A 1 36.38 -35.93 2.99
CA MET A 1 35.51 -35.13 3.87
C MET A 1 35.33 -33.63 3.47
N HIS A 2 36.27 -33.00 2.78
CA HIS A 2 36.13 -31.59 2.36
C HIS A 2 35.18 -31.30 1.20
N VAL A 3 34.95 -32.25 0.30
CA VAL A 3 34.05 -32.08 -0.87
C VAL A 3 32.58 -32.02 -0.48
N SER A 4 32.17 -32.76 0.58
CA SER A 4 30.75 -32.76 1.02
C SER A 4 30.32 -31.50 1.74
N VAL A 5 31.23 -30.80 2.41
CA VAL A 5 30.92 -29.53 3.11
C VAL A 5 30.76 -28.37 2.09
N GLN A 6 31.62 -28.34 1.06
CA GLN A 6 31.50 -27.36 -0.01
C GLN A 6 30.22 -27.52 -0.85
N LEU A 7 29.82 -28.79 -1.11
CA LEU A 7 28.56 -29.06 -1.81
C LEU A 7 27.34 -28.68 -0.96
N LEU A 8 27.41 -28.89 0.36
CA LEU A 8 26.35 -28.52 1.30
C LEU A 8 26.24 -27.00 1.41
N LEU A 9 27.37 -26.25 1.44
CA LEU A 9 27.40 -24.77 1.44
C LEU A 9 26.93 -24.20 0.11
N LEU A 10 27.24 -24.86 -1.03
CA LEU A 10 26.70 -24.47 -2.34
C LEU A 10 25.20 -24.73 -2.45
N LEU A 11 24.70 -25.86 -1.91
CA LEU A 11 23.26 -26.16 -1.84
C LEU A 11 22.52 -25.23 -0.89
N LEU A 12 23.10 -24.87 0.26
CA LEU A 12 22.55 -23.87 1.16
C LEU A 12 22.58 -22.45 0.56
N GLY A 13 23.64 -22.11 -0.20
CA GLY A 13 23.72 -20.88 -0.96
C GLY A 13 22.70 -20.81 -2.10
N LEU A 14 22.47 -21.93 -2.80
CA LEU A 14 21.43 -22.04 -3.84
C LEU A 14 20.00 -22.01 -3.25
N LEU A 15 19.79 -22.58 -2.06
CA LEU A 15 18.52 -22.49 -1.34
C LEU A 15 18.27 -21.09 -0.76
N ALA A 16 19.32 -20.34 -0.38
CA ALA A 16 19.19 -18.95 0.01
C ALA A 16 18.95 -18.02 -1.21
N ALA A 17 19.53 -18.36 -2.38
CA ALA A 17 19.27 -17.63 -3.63
C ALA A 17 17.90 -17.97 -4.26
N ALA A 18 17.26 -19.08 -3.87
CA ALA A 18 15.96 -19.53 -4.35
C ALA A 18 14.76 -18.93 -3.57
N ARG A 19 14.95 -17.99 -2.64
CA ARG A 19 13.90 -17.09 -2.17
C ARG A 19 13.72 -15.93 -3.16
N GLY A 20 13.62 -16.31 -4.45
CA GLY A 20 13.29 -15.37 -5.52
C GLY A 20 11.87 -14.89 -5.39
N ASP A 21 11.60 -13.71 -5.95
CA ASP A 21 10.31 -13.04 -6.02
C ASP A 21 9.18 -14.00 -6.36
N SER A 22 8.43 -14.44 -5.36
CA SER A 22 7.24 -15.26 -5.57
C SER A 22 6.04 -14.34 -5.76
N PRO A 23 5.29 -14.46 -6.86
CA PRO A 23 4.09 -13.68 -7.06
C PRO A 23 3.07 -13.97 -5.96
N ALA A 24 2.42 -12.92 -5.45
CA ALA A 24 1.35 -13.09 -4.48
C ALA A 24 0.19 -13.90 -5.09
N PRO A 25 -0.48 -14.75 -4.31
CA PRO A 25 -1.66 -15.47 -4.78
C PRO A 25 -2.74 -14.51 -5.25
N ARG A 26 -3.38 -14.81 -6.40
CA ARG A 26 -4.38 -13.92 -7.00
C ARG A 26 -5.80 -14.45 -6.81
N PHE A 27 -6.70 -13.54 -6.42
CA PHE A 27 -8.11 -13.86 -6.15
C PHE A 27 -9.05 -12.84 -6.76
N ASN A 28 -10.27 -13.30 -7.11
CA ASN A 28 -11.37 -12.44 -7.47
C ASN A 28 -12.21 -12.12 -6.23
N VAL A 29 -12.54 -10.84 -6.07
CA VAL A 29 -13.46 -10.33 -5.05
C VAL A 29 -14.66 -9.73 -5.77
N SER A 30 -15.83 -10.36 -5.65
CA SER A 30 -17.03 -9.91 -6.33
C SER A 30 -17.61 -8.67 -5.65
N LEU A 31 -17.85 -7.63 -6.43
CA LEU A 31 -18.57 -6.43 -5.99
C LEU A 31 -20.08 -6.60 -6.07
N ASP A 32 -20.56 -7.65 -6.71
CA ASP A 32 -21.99 -7.92 -6.94
C ASP A 32 -22.67 -8.59 -5.73
N VAL A 33 -21.86 -9.12 -4.78
CA VAL A 33 -22.37 -9.67 -3.52
C VAL A 33 -22.36 -8.62 -2.41
N THR A 34 -23.09 -8.91 -1.33
CA THR A 34 -23.13 -8.01 -0.16
C THR A 34 -21.71 -7.82 0.41
N PRO A 35 -21.37 -6.64 0.94
CA PRO A 35 -20.01 -6.37 1.44
C PRO A 35 -19.50 -7.43 2.43
N SER A 36 -20.36 -7.93 3.32
CA SER A 36 -19.98 -8.94 4.33
C SER A 36 -19.63 -10.31 3.76
N GLN A 37 -19.95 -10.58 2.49
CA GLN A 37 -19.64 -11.85 1.83
C GLN A 37 -18.45 -11.77 0.89
N ARG A 38 -17.97 -10.58 0.55
CA ARG A 38 -16.96 -10.36 -0.49
C ARG A 38 -15.65 -11.09 -0.27
N TRP A 39 -15.16 -11.11 0.96
CA TRP A 39 -13.86 -11.69 1.30
C TRP A 39 -13.93 -13.17 1.68
N GLU A 40 -15.10 -13.71 1.95
CA GLU A 40 -15.28 -15.11 2.40
C GLU A 40 -14.63 -16.14 1.45
N PRO A 41 -14.80 -16.06 0.11
CA PRO A 41 -14.18 -17.03 -0.80
C PRO A 41 -12.65 -17.01 -0.76
N VAL A 42 -12.04 -15.85 -0.50
CA VAL A 42 -10.59 -15.68 -0.35
C VAL A 42 -10.14 -16.23 1.00
N LEU A 43 -10.79 -15.81 2.08
CA LEU A 43 -10.43 -16.17 3.46
C LEU A 43 -10.52 -17.68 3.70
N ARG A 44 -11.50 -18.37 3.11
CA ARG A 44 -11.65 -19.84 3.21
C ARG A 44 -10.48 -20.65 2.65
N LYS A 45 -9.53 -20.01 1.95
CA LYS A 45 -8.29 -20.66 1.49
C LYS A 45 -7.19 -20.69 2.56
N TYR A 46 -7.44 -20.05 3.70
CA TYR A 46 -6.49 -19.89 4.79
C TYR A 46 -7.05 -20.43 6.10
N ASP A 47 -6.16 -20.83 7.00
CA ASP A 47 -6.54 -21.24 8.35
C ASP A 47 -6.96 -20.02 9.18
N ALA A 48 -8.17 -20.03 9.73
CA ALA A 48 -8.73 -18.91 10.46
C ALA A 48 -7.99 -18.65 11.78
N ALA A 49 -7.51 -19.71 12.46
CA ALA A 49 -6.80 -19.54 13.73
C ALA A 49 -5.41 -18.95 13.50
N GLN A 50 -4.71 -19.42 12.45
CA GLN A 50 -3.43 -18.88 12.05
C GLN A 50 -3.55 -17.41 11.63
N LEU A 51 -4.53 -17.07 10.80
CA LEU A 51 -4.77 -15.71 10.34
C LEU A 51 -5.12 -14.77 11.50
N ARG A 52 -5.95 -15.23 12.46
CA ARG A 52 -6.22 -14.51 13.70
C ARG A 52 -4.96 -14.24 14.50
N ASN A 53 -4.11 -15.25 14.67
CA ASN A 53 -2.85 -15.11 15.40
C ASN A 53 -1.94 -14.07 14.74
N TYR A 54 -1.79 -14.09 13.41
CA TYR A 54 -1.00 -13.11 12.67
C TYR A 54 -1.53 -11.68 12.85
N THR A 55 -2.83 -11.48 12.70
CA THR A 55 -3.43 -10.14 12.87
C THR A 55 -3.31 -9.63 14.31
N GLN A 56 -3.43 -10.51 15.31
CA GLN A 56 -3.23 -10.14 16.73
C GLN A 56 -1.78 -9.76 17.03
N GLN A 57 -0.80 -10.46 16.47
CA GLN A 57 0.62 -10.11 16.61
C GLN A 57 0.89 -8.70 16.05
N ILE A 58 0.41 -8.41 14.84
CA ILE A 58 0.57 -7.09 14.22
C ILE A 58 -0.10 -6.01 15.08
N VAL A 59 -1.36 -6.20 15.46
CA VAL A 59 -2.10 -5.22 16.28
C VAL A 59 -1.40 -4.95 17.59
N SER A 60 -0.99 -5.98 18.32
CA SER A 60 -0.33 -5.83 19.63
C SER A 60 1.01 -5.11 19.57
N SER A 61 1.70 -5.19 18.42
CA SER A 61 3.01 -4.57 18.23
C SER A 61 2.93 -3.13 17.74
N VAL A 62 1.88 -2.77 17.00
CA VAL A 62 1.75 -1.46 16.32
C VAL A 62 0.78 -0.54 17.05
N VAL A 63 -0.32 -1.08 17.58
CA VAL A 63 -1.38 -0.28 18.17
C VAL A 63 -1.16 -0.06 19.67
N PRO A 64 -1.03 1.19 20.14
CA PRO A 64 -0.90 1.47 21.57
C PRO A 64 -2.12 0.98 22.36
N LYS A 65 -1.91 0.50 23.59
CA LYS A 65 -2.97 0.00 24.47
C LYS A 65 -4.12 0.99 24.68
N TRP A 66 -3.81 2.29 24.80
CA TRP A 66 -4.85 3.30 24.99
C TRP A 66 -5.76 3.43 23.75
N VAL A 67 -5.24 3.22 22.53
CA VAL A 67 -6.04 3.19 21.30
C VAL A 67 -7.00 2.01 21.33
N THR A 68 -6.50 0.82 21.70
CA THR A 68 -7.33 -0.37 21.88
C THR A 68 -8.47 -0.11 22.87
N ASN A 69 -8.18 0.53 24.01
CA ASN A 69 -9.19 0.88 25.00
C ASN A 69 -10.25 1.84 24.45
N VAL A 70 -9.84 2.88 23.69
CA VAL A 70 -10.76 3.81 23.05
C VAL A 70 -11.64 3.10 22.01
N ILE A 71 -11.09 2.26 21.17
CA ILE A 71 -11.85 1.51 20.17
C ILE A 71 -12.84 0.55 20.83
N ASN A 72 -12.44 -0.14 21.89
CA ASN A 72 -13.34 -1.01 22.66
C ASN A 72 -14.48 -0.22 23.33
N TRP A 73 -14.19 0.98 23.86
CA TRP A 73 -15.22 1.87 24.38
C TRP A 73 -16.20 2.35 23.29
N LEU A 74 -15.70 2.60 22.07
CA LEU A 74 -16.51 3.00 20.91
C LEU A 74 -17.24 1.82 20.26
N ALA A 75 -16.97 0.57 20.62
CA ALA A 75 -17.49 -0.63 19.95
C ALA A 75 -19.02 -0.59 19.68
N PRO A 76 -19.90 -0.12 20.63
CA PRO A 76 -21.34 -0.08 20.40
C PRO A 76 -21.78 0.85 19.26
N ILE A 77 -20.97 1.87 18.95
CA ILE A 77 -21.30 2.88 17.93
C ILE A 77 -20.46 2.75 16.66
N LEU A 78 -19.46 1.88 16.60
CA LEU A 78 -18.57 1.70 15.43
C LEU A 78 -19.36 1.44 14.14
N LYS A 79 -20.44 0.65 14.21
CA LYS A 79 -21.31 0.38 13.05
C LYS A 79 -21.91 1.63 12.41
N TYR A 80 -22.05 2.73 13.16
CA TYR A 80 -22.56 4.00 12.66
C TYR A 80 -21.46 4.95 12.18
N LEU A 81 -20.20 4.72 12.58
CA LEU A 81 -19.05 5.53 12.21
C LEU A 81 -18.39 4.99 10.94
N LEU A 82 -18.40 3.68 10.75
CA LEU A 82 -17.79 3.03 9.59
C LEU A 82 -18.68 3.17 8.34
N PRO A 83 -18.17 3.69 7.23
CA PRO A 83 -18.92 3.78 5.98
C PRO A 83 -19.01 2.44 5.26
N GLU A 84 -20.08 2.24 4.49
CA GLU A 84 -20.14 1.17 3.51
C GLU A 84 -19.25 1.49 2.29
N PRO A 85 -18.70 0.47 1.63
CA PRO A 85 -18.82 -0.97 1.88
C PRO A 85 -17.88 -1.51 2.97
N TYR A 86 -17.00 -0.69 3.51
CA TYR A 86 -15.90 -1.10 4.42
C TYR A 86 -16.42 -1.72 5.71
N ARG A 87 -17.49 -1.17 6.28
CA ARG A 87 -18.14 -1.75 7.46
C ARG A 87 -18.54 -3.20 7.22
N GLY A 88 -19.33 -3.45 6.19
CA GLY A 88 -19.80 -4.80 5.89
C GLY A 88 -18.64 -5.75 5.57
N GLU A 89 -17.62 -5.30 4.85
CA GLU A 89 -16.43 -6.12 4.57
C GLU A 89 -15.69 -6.49 5.85
N ILE A 90 -15.47 -5.53 6.77
CA ILE A 90 -14.84 -5.78 8.09
C ILE A 90 -15.72 -6.74 8.91
N GLU A 91 -17.03 -6.56 8.96
CA GLU A 91 -17.97 -7.47 9.65
C GLU A 91 -17.84 -8.91 9.12
N GLY A 92 -17.75 -9.10 7.80
CA GLY A 92 -17.54 -10.40 7.17
C GLY A 92 -16.22 -11.05 7.58
N ILE A 93 -15.13 -10.28 7.58
CA ILE A 93 -13.81 -10.72 8.04
C ILE A 93 -13.84 -11.07 9.53
N CYS A 94 -14.45 -10.24 10.38
CA CYS A 94 -14.61 -10.49 11.79
C CYS A 94 -15.35 -11.81 12.07
N LYS A 95 -16.42 -12.07 11.33
CA LYS A 95 -17.18 -13.32 11.41
C LYS A 95 -16.29 -14.54 11.08
N PHE A 96 -15.47 -14.45 10.04
CA PHE A 96 -14.57 -15.53 9.67
C PHE A 96 -13.47 -15.75 10.72
N LEU A 97 -12.88 -14.67 11.21
CA LEU A 97 -11.81 -14.74 12.23
C LEU A 97 -12.34 -15.06 13.64
N GLY A 98 -13.65 -14.92 13.90
CA GLY A 98 -14.24 -15.05 15.24
C GLY A 98 -13.80 -13.94 16.19
N VAL A 99 -13.70 -12.70 15.69
CA VAL A 99 -13.35 -11.50 16.45
C VAL A 99 -14.49 -10.47 16.41
N ASN A 100 -14.48 -9.48 17.28
CA ASN A 100 -15.49 -8.43 17.27
C ASN A 100 -15.14 -7.28 16.29
N LEU A 101 -16.09 -6.38 16.02
CA LEU A 101 -15.92 -5.27 15.08
C LEU A 101 -14.79 -4.30 15.48
N GLY A 102 -14.59 -4.10 16.79
CA GLY A 102 -13.49 -3.27 17.31
C GLY A 102 -12.12 -3.86 16.96
N GLU A 103 -11.95 -5.17 17.16
CA GLU A 103 -10.74 -5.90 16.75
C GLU A 103 -10.52 -5.84 15.24
N GLY A 104 -11.57 -6.01 14.44
CA GLY A 104 -11.50 -5.86 12.98
C GLY A 104 -11.08 -4.45 12.55
N LEU A 105 -11.56 -3.41 13.23
CA LEU A 105 -11.11 -2.04 13.00
C LEU A 105 -9.64 -1.85 13.39
N LEU A 106 -9.20 -2.40 14.54
CA LEU A 106 -7.81 -2.32 14.97
C LEU A 106 -6.85 -3.00 13.98
N ILE A 107 -7.24 -4.13 13.37
CA ILE A 107 -6.48 -4.76 12.29
C ILE A 107 -6.29 -3.76 11.13
N ASN A 108 -7.36 -3.10 10.69
CA ASN A 108 -7.27 -2.14 9.60
C ASN A 108 -6.43 -0.91 9.96
N LEU A 109 -6.54 -0.39 11.18
CA LEU A 109 -5.73 0.74 11.65
C LEU A 109 -4.24 0.38 11.79
N ALA A 110 -3.91 -0.85 12.20
CA ALA A 110 -2.53 -1.29 12.34
C ALA A 110 -1.77 -1.27 11.01
N TYR A 111 -2.42 -1.69 9.93
CA TYR A 111 -1.82 -1.63 8.60
C TYR A 111 -1.62 -0.21 8.05
N GLU A 112 -2.31 0.78 8.60
CA GLU A 112 -2.16 2.18 8.19
C GLU A 112 -1.03 2.92 8.93
N ALA A 113 -0.53 2.34 10.02
CA ALA A 113 0.34 3.03 10.96
C ALA A 113 1.83 2.66 10.85
N SER A 114 2.27 1.78 9.96
CA SER A 114 3.57 1.12 10.15
C SER A 114 4.39 0.83 8.89
N GLY A 115 4.28 1.61 7.81
CA GLY A 115 4.99 1.32 6.56
C GLY A 115 6.08 2.32 6.19
N TYR A 116 7.29 1.81 5.87
CA TYR A 116 8.26 2.53 5.06
C TYR A 116 8.02 2.20 3.58
N CYS A 117 8.06 3.20 2.71
CA CYS A 117 7.74 3.00 1.30
C CYS A 117 8.67 3.79 0.40
N THR A 118 8.92 3.26 -0.79
CA THR A 118 9.50 4.00 -1.90
C THR A 118 8.64 3.81 -3.12
N SER A 119 8.15 4.88 -3.73
CA SER A 119 7.34 4.84 -4.95
C SER A 119 7.98 5.67 -6.04
N ILE A 120 7.91 5.19 -7.28
CA ILE A 120 8.48 5.85 -8.45
C ILE A 120 7.41 5.91 -9.53
N VAL A 121 7.17 7.09 -10.08
CA VAL A 121 6.43 7.27 -11.33
C VAL A 121 7.36 7.92 -12.34
N ALA A 122 7.46 7.34 -13.55
CA ALA A 122 8.36 7.78 -14.59
C ALA A 122 7.72 7.66 -15.97
N GLU A 123 8.21 8.47 -16.91
CA GLU A 123 7.75 8.51 -18.29
C GLU A 123 8.93 8.30 -19.22
N ASP A 124 8.80 7.41 -20.21
CA ASP A 124 9.80 7.24 -21.25
C ASP A 124 9.69 8.32 -22.35
N SER A 125 10.62 8.28 -23.31
CA SER A 125 10.63 9.23 -24.42
C SER A 125 9.45 9.08 -25.41
N ALA A 126 8.70 7.97 -25.32
CA ALA A 126 7.49 7.73 -26.10
C ALA A 126 6.21 8.14 -25.36
N GLY A 127 6.33 8.65 -24.11
CA GLY A 127 5.20 9.09 -23.30
C GLY A 127 4.52 7.96 -22.52
N LYS A 128 5.12 6.77 -22.47
CA LYS A 128 4.61 5.66 -21.66
C LYS A 128 4.97 5.85 -20.19
N ILE A 129 3.97 5.71 -19.33
CA ILE A 129 4.12 5.84 -17.89
C ILE A 129 4.46 4.49 -17.24
N TYR A 130 5.44 4.50 -16.36
CA TYR A 130 5.85 3.38 -15.51
C TYR A 130 5.65 3.77 -14.06
N HIS A 131 5.09 2.87 -13.26
CA HIS A 131 4.85 3.07 -11.85
C HIS A 131 5.26 1.82 -11.07
N GLY A 132 6.12 1.98 -10.07
CA GLY A 132 6.59 0.89 -9.21
C GLY A 132 6.77 1.35 -7.79
N ARG A 133 6.73 0.40 -6.85
CA ARG A 133 6.93 0.70 -5.43
C ARG A 133 7.49 -0.47 -4.64
N ASN A 134 8.19 -0.14 -3.53
CA ASN A 134 8.42 -1.02 -2.38
C ASN A 134 7.53 -0.61 -1.22
N MET A 135 7.02 -1.59 -0.50
CA MET A 135 6.33 -1.43 0.76
C MET A 135 7.09 -2.24 1.80
N ASP A 136 7.76 -1.55 2.72
CA ASP A 136 8.65 -2.16 3.71
C ASP A 136 7.97 -2.11 5.08
N TYR A 137 7.80 -3.28 5.71
CA TYR A 137 7.18 -3.41 7.03
C TYR A 137 8.04 -4.24 7.96
N ALA A 138 7.91 -4.03 9.28
CA ALA A 138 8.61 -4.79 10.32
C ALA A 138 8.07 -6.17 10.36
N PHE A 139 7.15 -6.75 9.90
CA PHE A 139 6.63 -8.12 10.04
C PHE A 139 6.66 -8.86 8.70
N THR A 140 7.77 -8.82 8.00
CA THR A 140 7.89 -9.28 6.62
C THR A 140 7.41 -10.72 6.44
N ASP A 141 7.78 -11.65 7.35
CA ASP A 141 7.39 -13.07 7.22
C ASP A 141 5.86 -13.24 7.33
N ILE A 142 5.24 -12.57 8.31
CA ILE A 142 3.78 -12.60 8.48
C ILE A 142 3.10 -11.96 7.28
N LEU A 143 3.54 -10.75 6.89
CA LEU A 143 2.91 -10.01 5.80
C LEU A 143 3.08 -10.72 4.46
N THR A 144 4.23 -11.34 4.20
CA THR A 144 4.44 -12.18 3.00
C THR A 144 3.44 -13.33 2.95
N ALA A 145 3.19 -14.00 4.09
CA ALA A 145 2.25 -15.12 4.17
C ALA A 145 0.78 -14.74 3.91
N ILE A 146 0.42 -13.48 4.15
CA ILE A 146 -0.96 -12.98 4.02
C ILE A 146 -1.14 -11.94 2.91
N THR A 147 -0.10 -11.68 2.11
CA THR A 147 -0.17 -10.80 0.93
C THR A 147 -0.92 -11.51 -0.19
N VAL A 148 -1.87 -10.80 -0.80
CA VAL A 148 -2.67 -11.29 -1.92
C VAL A 148 -2.85 -10.21 -2.98
N ASP A 149 -2.86 -10.64 -4.24
CA ASP A 149 -3.35 -9.84 -5.36
C ASP A 149 -4.86 -10.04 -5.49
N VAL A 150 -5.61 -8.96 -5.58
CA VAL A 150 -7.05 -9.01 -5.70
C VAL A 150 -7.54 -8.32 -6.96
N GLN A 151 -8.47 -8.96 -7.66
CA GLN A 151 -9.22 -8.40 -8.77
C GLN A 151 -10.64 -8.17 -8.30
N PHE A 152 -11.04 -6.90 -8.19
CA PHE A 152 -12.43 -6.55 -7.85
C PHE A 152 -13.27 -6.61 -9.11
N VAL A 153 -14.25 -7.52 -9.10
CA VAL A 153 -15.03 -7.89 -10.29
C VAL A 153 -16.48 -7.49 -10.09
N SER A 154 -17.10 -6.91 -11.11
CA SER A 154 -18.55 -6.66 -11.19
C SER A 154 -19.06 -7.06 -12.57
N SER A 155 -20.17 -7.75 -12.61
CA SER A 155 -20.79 -8.27 -13.85
C SER A 155 -19.78 -8.99 -14.76
N GLY A 156 -18.91 -9.78 -14.16
CA GLY A 156 -17.87 -10.56 -14.87
C GLY A 156 -16.67 -9.75 -15.38
N GLN A 157 -16.61 -8.45 -15.14
CA GLN A 157 -15.53 -7.58 -15.59
C GLN A 157 -14.65 -7.11 -14.43
N ILE A 158 -13.33 -7.04 -14.65
CA ILE A 158 -12.40 -6.47 -13.68
C ILE A 158 -12.60 -4.95 -13.65
N VAL A 159 -13.06 -4.42 -12.52
CA VAL A 159 -13.25 -2.98 -12.30
C VAL A 159 -11.93 -2.30 -11.89
N TYR A 160 -11.23 -2.91 -10.96
CA TYR A 160 -9.89 -2.51 -10.51
C TYR A 160 -9.17 -3.69 -9.85
N THR A 161 -7.85 -3.56 -9.72
CA THR A 161 -7.01 -4.56 -9.05
C THR A 161 -6.16 -3.91 -7.97
N GLY A 162 -5.66 -4.69 -7.04
CA GLY A 162 -4.72 -4.22 -6.04
C GLY A 162 -4.00 -5.34 -5.32
N THR A 163 -2.90 -4.99 -4.66
CA THR A 163 -2.18 -5.87 -3.74
C THR A 163 -2.51 -5.44 -2.32
N THR A 164 -2.89 -6.38 -1.47
CA THR A 164 -3.33 -6.13 -0.10
C THR A 164 -2.98 -7.29 0.82
N PHE A 165 -3.34 -7.16 2.10
CA PHE A 165 -3.16 -8.18 3.12
C PHE A 165 -4.50 -8.77 3.54
N LEU A 166 -4.55 -10.06 3.87
CA LEU A 166 -5.75 -10.67 4.42
C LEU A 166 -6.14 -10.04 5.75
N GLY A 167 -7.42 -9.70 5.89
CA GLY A 167 -7.91 -8.96 7.05
C GLY A 167 -7.97 -7.44 6.86
N PHE A 168 -7.29 -6.91 5.86
CA PHE A 168 -7.27 -5.49 5.53
C PHE A 168 -8.16 -5.21 4.31
N VAL A 169 -9.12 -4.31 4.47
CA VAL A 169 -10.08 -3.97 3.39
C VAL A 169 -9.64 -2.76 2.56
N GLY A 170 -8.58 -2.08 2.95
CA GLY A 170 -7.97 -0.97 2.20
C GLY A 170 -7.05 -1.42 1.07
N LEU A 171 -6.58 -0.46 0.28
CA LEU A 171 -5.51 -0.66 -0.70
C LEU A 171 -4.46 0.43 -0.57
N TRP A 172 -3.19 0.01 -0.50
CA TRP A 172 -2.04 0.92 -0.63
C TRP A 172 -1.43 0.89 -2.02
N THR A 173 -1.79 -0.11 -2.83
CA THR A 173 -1.34 -0.33 -4.20
C THR A 173 -2.52 -0.83 -5.01
N GLY A 174 -2.83 -0.15 -6.12
CA GLY A 174 -3.89 -0.60 -7.01
C GLY A 174 -3.86 0.08 -8.36
N GLN A 175 -4.62 -0.48 -9.29
CA GLN A 175 -4.76 0.07 -10.63
C GLN A 175 -6.16 -0.14 -11.19
N LYS A 176 -6.62 0.82 -11.96
CA LYS A 176 -7.78 0.71 -12.84
C LYS A 176 -7.29 0.38 -14.24
N PRO A 177 -7.66 -0.77 -14.83
CA PRO A 177 -7.15 -1.21 -16.13
C PRO A 177 -7.27 -0.13 -17.19
N ASN A 178 -6.18 0.13 -17.93
CA ASN A 178 -6.09 1.09 -19.03
C ASN A 178 -6.46 2.55 -18.65
N LYS A 179 -6.39 2.91 -17.37
CA LYS A 179 -6.73 4.25 -16.88
C LYS A 179 -5.63 4.86 -16.03
N PHE A 180 -5.35 4.29 -14.88
CA PHE A 180 -4.35 4.80 -13.94
C PHE A 180 -3.99 3.76 -12.86
N SER A 181 -2.86 4.01 -12.21
CA SER A 181 -2.39 3.27 -11.03
C SER A 181 -2.16 4.23 -9.87
N ILE A 182 -2.41 3.76 -8.66
CA ILE A 182 -2.23 4.52 -7.42
C ILE A 182 -1.37 3.72 -6.47
N THR A 183 -0.36 4.38 -5.88
CA THR A 183 0.28 3.92 -4.65
C THR A 183 0.22 5.02 -3.61
N ALA A 184 0.36 4.66 -2.34
CA ALA A 184 0.50 5.67 -1.30
C ALA A 184 1.60 5.30 -0.31
N ASN A 185 2.31 6.33 0.16
CA ASN A 185 3.35 6.23 1.16
C ASN A 185 2.90 7.03 2.39
N GLU A 186 3.11 6.50 3.59
CA GLU A 186 2.94 7.26 4.82
C GLU A 186 3.85 8.49 4.79
N ARG A 187 3.33 9.64 5.22
CA ARG A 187 4.14 10.84 5.37
C ARG A 187 4.62 10.94 6.82
N ALA A 188 5.93 10.76 7.02
CA ALA A 188 6.60 10.64 8.32
C ALA A 188 6.53 11.91 9.18
N LYS A 189 5.34 12.30 9.56
CA LYS A 189 5.07 13.19 10.69
C LYS A 189 4.49 12.43 11.88
N GLY A 190 4.59 11.09 11.85
CA GLY A 190 3.91 10.19 12.75
C GLY A 190 2.39 10.28 12.59
N MET A 191 1.70 9.15 12.48
CA MET A 191 0.27 9.19 12.72
C MET A 191 0.09 9.47 14.21
N GLY A 192 -0.18 10.73 14.57
CA GLY A 192 -0.69 11.02 15.88
C GLY A 192 -1.99 10.24 16.03
N TRP A 193 -1.97 9.12 16.72
CA TRP A 193 -3.15 8.30 16.98
C TRP A 193 -4.34 9.15 17.43
N ASN A 194 -4.07 10.23 18.21
CA ASN A 194 -5.08 11.22 18.61
C ASN A 194 -5.71 11.90 17.39
N ILE A 195 -4.91 12.28 16.39
CA ILE A 195 -5.39 12.94 15.17
C ILE A 195 -6.18 11.95 14.32
N ALA A 196 -5.69 10.72 14.18
CA ALA A 196 -6.38 9.68 13.44
C ALA A 196 -7.75 9.36 14.03
N ILE A 197 -7.85 9.19 15.35
CA ILE A 197 -9.11 8.95 16.05
C ILE A 197 -10.05 10.15 15.93
N ALA A 198 -9.56 11.38 16.16
CA ALA A 198 -10.36 12.58 16.03
C ALA A 198 -10.90 12.77 14.59
N SER A 199 -10.07 12.51 13.59
CA SER A 199 -10.47 12.55 12.18
C SER A 199 -11.48 11.47 11.83
N PHE A 200 -11.29 10.25 12.35
CA PHE A 200 -12.23 9.14 12.18
C PHE A 200 -13.61 9.48 12.78
N LEU A 201 -13.65 10.08 13.97
CA LEU A 201 -14.90 10.55 14.60
C LEU A 201 -15.59 11.64 13.78
N LYS A 202 -14.85 12.44 13.01
CA LYS A 202 -15.39 13.41 12.03
C LYS A 202 -15.85 12.73 10.73
N ARG A 203 -15.80 11.40 10.64
CA ARG A 203 -16.10 10.60 9.44
C ARG A 203 -15.17 10.85 8.26
N ASN A 204 -13.96 11.33 8.50
CA ASN A 204 -12.92 11.35 7.49
C ASN A 204 -12.57 9.89 7.13
N ARG A 205 -12.16 9.67 5.89
CA ARG A 205 -11.86 8.32 5.40
C ARG A 205 -10.38 7.98 5.57
N SER A 206 -10.11 6.72 5.79
CA SER A 206 -8.75 6.20 5.67
C SER A 206 -8.19 6.50 4.29
N PRO A 207 -6.90 6.89 4.15
CA PRO A 207 -6.24 7.03 2.86
C PRO A 207 -6.38 5.79 1.97
N SER A 208 -6.27 4.60 2.53
CA SER A 208 -6.41 3.33 1.80
C SER A 208 -7.82 3.10 1.24
N TRP A 209 -8.85 3.59 1.94
CA TRP A 209 -10.24 3.56 1.45
C TRP A 209 -10.46 4.59 0.35
N VAL A 210 -9.86 5.78 0.48
CA VAL A 210 -9.91 6.79 -0.59
C VAL A 210 -9.27 6.28 -1.88
N ILE A 211 -8.17 5.49 -1.79
CA ILE A 211 -7.60 4.81 -2.96
C ILE A 211 -8.62 3.85 -3.59
N ARG A 212 -9.25 2.97 -2.80
CA ARG A 212 -10.26 2.05 -3.33
C ARG A 212 -11.45 2.75 -3.94
N ASP A 213 -11.98 3.79 -3.29
CA ASP A 213 -13.07 4.61 -3.83
C ASP A 213 -12.66 5.28 -5.13
N THR A 214 -11.42 5.78 -5.22
CA THR A 214 -10.88 6.40 -6.44
C THR A 214 -10.76 5.38 -7.57
N LEU A 215 -10.22 4.19 -7.30
CA LEU A 215 -10.11 3.10 -8.29
C LEU A 215 -11.48 2.65 -8.79
N ARG A 216 -12.51 2.64 -7.94
CA ARG A 216 -13.87 2.28 -8.33
C ARG A 216 -14.54 3.37 -9.16
N GLU A 217 -14.46 4.61 -8.74
CA GLU A 217 -15.34 5.70 -9.19
C GLU A 217 -14.71 6.62 -10.25
N ALA A 218 -13.40 6.91 -10.15
CA ALA A 218 -12.76 7.83 -11.08
C ALA A 218 -12.71 7.22 -12.50
N VAL A 219 -13.12 8.00 -13.48
CA VAL A 219 -13.20 7.57 -14.88
C VAL A 219 -11.87 7.69 -15.60
N ASP A 220 -10.98 8.57 -15.16
CA ASP A 220 -9.67 8.85 -15.73
C ASP A 220 -8.68 9.42 -14.70
N PHE A 221 -7.47 9.74 -15.17
CA PHE A 221 -6.40 10.31 -14.36
C PHE A 221 -6.80 11.63 -13.70
N GLN A 222 -7.49 12.53 -14.39
CA GLN A 222 -7.86 13.84 -13.85
C GLN A 222 -8.91 13.72 -12.73
N ALA A 223 -9.91 12.87 -12.94
CA ALA A 223 -10.89 12.56 -11.90
C ALA A 223 -10.24 11.91 -10.67
N ALA A 224 -9.25 11.02 -10.89
CA ALA A 224 -8.47 10.42 -9.81
C ALA A 224 -7.62 11.46 -9.06
N LEU A 225 -6.92 12.34 -9.79
CA LEU A 225 -6.14 13.44 -9.22
C LEU A 225 -7.00 14.35 -8.33
N GLN A 226 -8.16 14.76 -8.83
CA GLN A 226 -9.11 15.60 -8.09
C GLN A 226 -9.58 14.90 -6.82
N LYS A 227 -9.98 13.64 -6.90
CA LYS A 227 -10.50 12.88 -5.76
C LYS A 227 -9.43 12.65 -4.70
N LEU A 228 -8.23 12.24 -5.08
CA LEU A 228 -7.09 12.06 -4.18
C LEU A 228 -6.64 13.38 -3.54
N SER A 229 -6.76 14.50 -4.27
CA SER A 229 -6.37 15.82 -3.77
C SER A 229 -7.31 16.38 -2.71
N TYR A 230 -8.61 16.13 -2.80
CA TYR A 230 -9.60 16.87 -2.00
C TYR A 230 -10.50 16.01 -1.11
N SER A 231 -10.47 14.68 -1.21
CA SER A 231 -11.22 13.85 -0.24
C SER A 231 -10.66 14.04 1.17
N PRO A 232 -11.48 14.29 2.20
CA PRO A 232 -11.02 14.34 3.59
C PRO A 232 -10.48 12.98 4.04
N ILE A 233 -9.29 12.98 4.65
CA ILE A 233 -8.58 11.76 5.08
C ILE A 233 -8.20 11.81 6.56
N THR A 234 -7.94 10.64 7.13
CA THR A 234 -7.60 10.51 8.56
C THR A 234 -6.14 10.79 8.88
N ALA A 235 -5.23 10.74 7.90
CA ALA A 235 -3.79 10.81 8.13
C ALA A 235 -3.05 11.55 7.01
N ASN A 236 -1.84 12.03 7.31
CA ASN A 236 -0.92 12.58 6.32
C ASN A 236 -0.40 11.49 5.39
N VAL A 237 -0.36 11.75 4.08
CA VAL A 237 0.02 10.74 3.09
C VAL A 237 0.61 11.38 1.83
N TYR A 238 1.43 10.65 1.10
CA TYR A 238 1.73 10.90 -0.30
C TYR A 238 0.89 9.96 -1.14
N PHE A 239 0.07 10.48 -2.05
CA PHE A 239 -0.49 9.69 -3.13
C PHE A 239 0.38 9.84 -4.36
N ILE A 240 0.75 8.73 -4.96
CA ILE A 240 1.49 8.67 -6.22
C ILE A 240 0.52 8.13 -7.27
N LEU A 241 0.27 8.89 -8.31
CA LEU A 241 -0.69 8.58 -9.35
C LEU A 241 0.04 8.53 -10.70
N GLY A 242 -0.07 7.41 -11.40
CA GLY A 242 0.42 7.22 -12.76
C GLY A 242 -0.74 6.93 -13.71
N GLY A 243 -0.84 7.69 -14.79
CA GLY A 243 -1.85 7.50 -15.83
C GLY A 243 -1.35 6.69 -17.02
N VAL A 244 -1.92 6.95 -18.19
CA VAL A 244 -1.61 6.25 -19.44
C VAL A 244 -1.20 7.19 -20.57
N LYS A 245 -1.28 8.50 -20.36
CA LYS A 245 -0.94 9.52 -21.35
C LYS A 245 0.29 10.32 -20.93
N LEU A 246 0.85 11.05 -21.88
CA LEU A 246 1.98 11.95 -21.67
C LEU A 246 1.75 12.89 -20.49
N ASN A 247 2.75 13.03 -19.60
CA ASN A 247 2.73 13.80 -18.37
C ASN A 247 1.68 13.37 -17.30
N GLU A 248 1.01 12.25 -17.48
CA GLU A 248 0.10 11.71 -16.48
C GLU A 248 0.88 10.96 -15.36
N GLY A 249 1.69 11.69 -14.62
CA GLY A 249 2.36 11.20 -13.42
C GLY A 249 2.48 12.32 -12.39
N VAL A 250 2.15 12.05 -11.12
CA VAL A 250 2.12 13.09 -10.08
C VAL A 250 2.30 12.48 -8.69
N ILE A 251 2.98 13.21 -7.82
CA ILE A 251 2.96 12.98 -6.37
C ILE A 251 2.13 14.08 -5.72
N ILE A 252 1.14 13.69 -4.92
CA ILE A 252 0.26 14.57 -4.17
C ILE A 252 0.62 14.44 -2.69
N THR A 253 1.17 15.49 -2.10
CA THR A 253 1.45 15.55 -0.66
C THR A 253 0.21 16.05 0.07
N ARG A 254 -0.34 15.23 0.97
CA ARG A 254 -1.60 15.50 1.64
C ARG A 254 -1.46 15.71 3.14
N GLU A 255 -2.23 16.66 3.63
CA GLU A 255 -2.75 16.72 4.99
C GLU A 255 -4.23 16.27 5.00
N PRO A 256 -4.84 16.04 6.17
CA PRO A 256 -6.20 15.50 6.23
C PRO A 256 -7.22 16.24 5.38
N GLU A 257 -7.18 17.56 5.34
CA GLU A 257 -8.22 18.38 4.72
C GLU A 257 -7.85 18.91 3.32
N ARG A 258 -6.54 18.95 2.97
CA ARG A 258 -6.09 19.58 1.72
C ARG A 258 -4.77 19.03 1.18
N PRO A 259 -4.51 19.16 -0.12
CA PRO A 259 -3.16 19.02 -0.64
C PRO A 259 -2.30 20.21 -0.19
N ILE A 260 -1.05 19.94 0.16
CA ILE A 260 -0.05 20.97 0.46
C ILE A 260 0.97 21.11 -0.67
N ASP A 261 1.10 20.07 -1.49
CA ASP A 261 1.90 20.11 -2.71
C ASP A 261 1.35 19.11 -3.74
N VAL A 262 1.42 19.50 -5.01
CA VAL A 262 1.11 18.66 -6.16
C VAL A 262 2.28 18.74 -7.11
N TRP A 263 3.05 17.66 -7.22
CA TRP A 263 4.33 17.59 -7.92
C TRP A 263 4.24 16.71 -9.18
N PRO A 264 3.80 17.28 -10.34
CA PRO A 264 3.59 16.52 -11.56
C PRO A 264 4.91 16.23 -12.32
N LEU A 265 4.87 15.25 -13.22
CA LEU A 265 5.85 15.12 -14.29
C LEU A 265 5.79 16.36 -15.20
N LYS A 266 6.95 16.73 -15.74
CA LYS A 266 7.11 17.77 -16.78
C LYS A 266 8.22 17.30 -17.74
N SER A 267 7.95 16.28 -18.52
CA SER A 267 8.93 15.55 -19.32
C SER A 267 9.66 16.45 -20.33
N THR A 268 8.93 17.41 -20.93
CA THR A 268 9.51 18.41 -21.84
C THR A 268 10.52 19.35 -21.15
N LYS A 269 10.54 19.38 -19.81
CA LYS A 269 11.50 20.14 -19.01
C LYS A 269 12.56 19.23 -18.33
N GLY A 270 12.75 18.00 -18.83
CA GLY A 270 13.66 17.02 -18.25
C GLY A 270 13.19 16.41 -16.90
N GLN A 271 11.97 16.70 -16.49
CA GLN A 271 11.39 16.20 -15.24
C GLN A 271 10.45 15.01 -15.50
N TRP A 272 11.03 13.95 -16.04
CA TRP A 272 10.32 12.78 -16.56
C TRP A 272 10.11 11.68 -15.51
N TYR A 273 10.60 11.85 -14.27
CA TYR A 273 10.32 10.95 -13.15
C TYR A 273 10.12 11.70 -11.84
N ARG A 274 9.48 11.05 -10.89
CA ARG A 274 9.31 11.46 -9.51
C ARG A 274 9.53 10.28 -8.59
N VAL A 275 10.17 10.54 -7.44
CA VAL A 275 10.42 9.56 -6.38
C VAL A 275 9.78 10.08 -5.10
N ALA A 276 8.93 9.29 -4.48
CA ALA A 276 8.38 9.50 -3.15
C ALA A 276 8.93 8.47 -2.18
N THR A 277 9.36 8.94 -1.02
CA THR A 277 9.68 8.12 0.16
C THR A 277 8.68 8.44 1.27
N ASN A 278 9.11 8.53 2.54
CA ASN A 278 8.24 8.91 3.65
C ASN A 278 8.50 10.34 4.17
N TYR A 279 9.30 11.14 3.45
CA TYR A 279 9.62 12.52 3.80
C TYR A 279 9.51 13.44 2.59
N ASP A 280 9.27 14.73 2.87
CA ASP A 280 8.97 15.76 1.87
C ASP A 280 10.12 15.93 0.87
N HIS A 281 9.82 16.01 -0.43
CA HIS A 281 10.83 16.09 -1.49
C HIS A 281 11.63 17.39 -1.46
N TRP A 282 11.12 18.45 -0.85
CA TRP A 282 11.81 19.75 -0.65
C TRP A 282 12.70 19.79 0.60
N ARG A 283 12.81 18.69 1.36
CA ARG A 283 13.70 18.55 2.50
C ARG A 283 14.86 17.62 2.17
N PRO A 284 16.03 17.77 2.78
CA PRO A 284 17.07 16.77 2.68
C PRO A 284 16.58 15.42 3.24
N PRO A 285 17.11 14.29 2.75
CA PRO A 285 16.85 13.00 3.37
C PRO A 285 17.27 13.00 4.84
N PRO A 286 16.50 12.32 5.72
CA PRO A 286 16.97 12.10 7.08
C PRO A 286 18.27 11.29 7.09
N PRO A 287 19.25 11.58 7.97
CA PRO A 287 20.54 10.88 7.98
C PRO A 287 20.43 9.36 8.17
N TRP A 288 19.36 8.90 8.80
CA TRP A 288 19.09 7.47 9.08
C TRP A 288 18.21 6.79 8.03
N ASP A 289 17.70 7.54 7.03
CA ASP A 289 16.79 7.01 6.00
C ASP A 289 17.01 7.72 4.66
N ASP A 290 18.17 7.53 4.03
CA ASP A 290 18.41 8.06 2.69
C ASP A 290 18.14 7.01 1.59
N ARG A 291 16.87 6.64 1.43
CA ARG A 291 16.40 5.82 0.29
C ARG A 291 16.24 6.66 -0.98
N ARG A 292 16.06 7.97 -0.87
CA ARG A 292 15.79 8.84 -2.02
C ARG A 292 17.00 9.07 -2.90
N THR A 293 18.18 9.33 -2.34
CA THR A 293 19.38 9.58 -3.13
C THR A 293 19.71 8.43 -4.08
N PRO A 294 19.84 7.16 -3.64
CA PRO A 294 20.07 6.06 -4.56
C PRO A 294 18.90 5.82 -5.53
N ALA A 295 17.65 6.05 -5.11
CA ALA A 295 16.49 5.93 -6.00
C ALA A 295 16.47 6.97 -7.13
N ILE A 296 17.14 8.12 -6.97
CA ILE A 296 17.29 9.15 -7.99
C ILE A 296 18.54 8.88 -8.88
N CYS A 297 19.61 8.33 -8.33
CA CYS A 297 20.85 8.10 -9.07
C CYS A 297 20.66 7.19 -10.28
N VAL A 298 19.88 6.11 -10.15
CA VAL A 298 19.68 5.15 -11.24
C VAL A 298 18.87 5.74 -12.41
N PRO A 299 17.72 6.39 -12.22
CA PRO A 299 17.02 7.09 -13.30
C PRO A 299 17.92 8.13 -13.99
N ASN A 300 18.68 8.92 -13.24
CA ASN A 300 19.60 9.90 -13.82
C ASN A 300 20.66 9.25 -14.71
N ALA A 301 21.21 8.11 -14.30
CA ALA A 301 22.20 7.37 -15.09
C ALA A 301 21.57 6.64 -16.31
N THR A 302 20.31 6.26 -16.21
CA THR A 302 19.62 5.47 -17.24
C THR A 302 19.11 6.32 -18.41
N THR A 303 18.79 7.57 -18.19
CA THR A 303 18.13 8.51 -19.11
C THR A 303 16.68 8.13 -19.44
N GLN A 304 15.89 9.10 -19.86
CA GLN A 304 14.46 8.94 -20.19
C GLN A 304 14.21 7.89 -21.29
N LYS A 305 15.09 7.82 -22.29
CA LYS A 305 14.97 6.89 -23.42
C LYS A 305 15.04 5.42 -23.01
N ASN A 306 15.75 5.11 -21.93
CA ASN A 306 16.06 3.75 -21.51
C ASN A 306 15.23 3.30 -20.28
N ILE A 307 14.34 4.15 -19.76
CA ILE A 307 13.48 3.76 -18.64
C ILE A 307 12.48 2.70 -19.07
N ASN A 308 12.31 1.67 -18.27
CA ASN A 308 11.37 0.56 -18.48
C ASN A 308 11.12 -0.17 -17.17
N LEU A 309 10.28 -1.21 -17.17
CA LEU A 309 9.98 -1.98 -15.96
C LEU A 309 11.22 -2.58 -15.30
N ASN A 310 12.18 -3.09 -16.09
CA ASN A 310 13.40 -3.66 -15.52
C ASN A 310 14.26 -2.58 -14.84
N THR A 311 14.28 -1.37 -15.37
CA THR A 311 14.98 -0.25 -14.75
C THR A 311 14.31 0.15 -13.42
N ILE A 312 12.99 0.27 -13.42
CA ILE A 312 12.23 0.53 -12.18
C ILE A 312 12.48 -0.58 -11.15
N PHE A 313 12.42 -1.85 -11.55
CA PHE A 313 12.73 -2.97 -10.68
C PHE A 313 14.15 -2.91 -10.11
N LYS A 314 15.15 -2.59 -10.94
CA LYS A 314 16.53 -2.40 -10.48
C LYS A 314 16.64 -1.31 -9.43
N VAL A 315 15.98 -0.16 -9.63
CA VAL A 315 15.96 0.94 -8.64
C VAL A 315 15.38 0.45 -7.31
N LEU A 316 14.26 -0.26 -7.38
CA LEU A 316 13.57 -0.77 -6.19
C LEU A 316 14.32 -1.93 -5.51
N SER A 317 15.31 -2.53 -6.19
CA SER A 317 16.10 -3.67 -5.67
C SER A 317 17.44 -3.25 -5.05
N ILE A 318 17.85 -1.99 -5.10
CA ILE A 318 19.11 -1.54 -4.52
C ILE A 318 18.97 -1.16 -3.05
N HIS A 319 19.97 -1.51 -2.23
CA HIS A 319 20.03 -1.04 -0.85
C HIS A 319 20.38 0.46 -0.80
N PRO A 320 19.74 1.28 0.08
CA PRO A 320 18.71 0.98 1.05
C PRO A 320 17.27 1.15 0.51
N VAL A 321 17.04 1.32 -0.81
CA VAL A 321 15.70 1.41 -1.41
C VAL A 321 14.93 0.13 -1.16
N LEU A 322 15.58 -1.01 -1.36
CA LEU A 322 15.12 -2.29 -0.84
C LEU A 322 15.58 -2.38 0.62
N ASN A 323 14.65 -2.26 1.53
CA ASN A 323 14.94 -2.25 2.96
C ASN A 323 14.88 -3.68 3.52
N ASN A 324 16.00 -4.13 4.10
CA ASN A 324 16.10 -5.46 4.72
C ASN A 324 15.81 -5.42 6.23
N TYR A 325 14.88 -4.57 6.70
CA TYR A 325 14.52 -4.47 8.13
C TYR A 325 14.03 -5.76 8.79
N SER A 326 13.95 -6.85 8.05
CA SER A 326 13.47 -8.14 8.54
C SER A 326 14.60 -9.16 8.84
N ARG A 327 15.86 -8.75 8.93
CA ARG A 327 16.98 -9.68 9.11
C ARG A 327 17.77 -9.52 10.42
N ASP A 328 17.35 -8.63 11.32
CA ASP A 328 17.95 -8.51 12.66
C ASP A 328 16.91 -8.79 13.75
#